data_5c39695e9a87761fb0daa10eb09fad4b
#
_entry.id   5c39695e9a87761fb0daa10eb09fad4b
#
_cell.length_a   1.000
_cell.length_b   1.000
_cell.length_c   1.000
_cell.angle_alpha   90.00
_cell.angle_beta   90.00
_cell.angle_gamma   90.00
#
_symmetry.space_group_name_H-M   'P 1'
#
loop_
_entity.id
_entity.type
_entity.pdbx_description
1 polymer ?
#
loop_
_entity_poly.entity_id
_entity_poly.type
_entity_poly.pdbx_seq_one_letter_code
_entity_poly.pdbx_strand_id
1 'polypeptide(L)'
;MEAVRITKNLIRRKSITPKDEGAIKLVASYLKRLGFNCKILSFQEKGSAKVTNLYAQLGKGKNFCFAGHTDVVPPGNIKNWKYNPFSGIKKNGYLYGRGASDMKGSIACFICAVKEFLSEQKNNFDGSISLLITGDEEGSAINGTRKVLQWLKKNKKIMNVCLVGEPSNPNALGEMIKIGRRGSLNIRLKVFGLQGHVAYPKIADNPITYLLKMLTKIKSNKWDNGNKYFDPSNLEITSINVNNSAFNVIPAEASAEFNIRFNNKHSRQSIEKKIRTICNSVYKKYSLTLELTGEPFLTRQGEFTKIVSNSITKITRKSPTLSTTGGTSDARFIHKYCPVVEFGLINKTIHAENECVKIKDLNSLTKIYKNILSSYFKANL
;
A
#
# COMPACT_ATOMS: atom_id res chain seq x y z
N MET A 1 -20.02 -19.47 7.36
CA MET A 1 -19.35 -18.29 7.87
C MET A 1 -19.48 -17.17 6.85
N GLU A 2 -20.00 -16.03 7.25
CA GLU A 2 -20.36 -14.94 6.34
C GLU A 2 -19.14 -14.26 5.71
N ALA A 3 -18.07 -14.03 6.47
CA ALA A 3 -16.83 -13.43 5.95
C ALA A 3 -16.23 -14.26 4.81
N VAL A 4 -16.21 -15.59 4.92
CA VAL A 4 -15.75 -16.50 3.86
C VAL A 4 -16.60 -16.34 2.58
N ARG A 5 -17.93 -16.26 2.73
CA ARG A 5 -18.84 -16.08 1.60
C ARG A 5 -18.63 -14.74 0.89
N ILE A 6 -18.48 -13.66 1.67
CA ILE A 6 -18.23 -12.33 1.12
C ILE A 6 -16.86 -12.29 0.42
N THR A 7 -15.80 -12.82 1.05
CA THR A 7 -14.46 -12.91 0.45
C THR A 7 -14.49 -13.68 -0.86
N LYS A 8 -15.13 -14.85 -0.88
CA LYS A 8 -15.29 -15.65 -2.10
C LYS A 8 -15.99 -14.88 -3.22
N ASN A 9 -17.06 -14.16 -2.89
CA ASN A 9 -17.80 -13.37 -3.87
C ASN A 9 -16.97 -12.20 -4.41
N LEU A 10 -16.11 -11.58 -3.58
CA LEU A 10 -15.17 -10.54 -4.00
C LEU A 10 -14.04 -11.11 -4.86
N ILE A 11 -13.47 -12.27 -4.51
CA ILE A 11 -12.43 -12.95 -5.32
C ILE A 11 -12.95 -13.23 -6.74
N ARG A 12 -14.22 -13.63 -6.88
CA ARG A 12 -14.85 -13.89 -8.17
C ARG A 12 -15.02 -12.66 -9.07
N ARG A 13 -14.85 -11.45 -8.51
CA ARG A 13 -14.72 -10.21 -9.29
C ARG A 13 -13.26 -10.08 -9.72
N LYS A 14 -12.99 -10.23 -11.02
CA LYS A 14 -11.64 -10.20 -11.60
C LYS A 14 -11.12 -8.76 -11.69
N SER A 15 -11.16 -8.05 -10.59
CA SER A 15 -10.81 -6.63 -10.48
C SER A 15 -9.29 -6.40 -10.55
N ILE A 16 -8.67 -6.89 -11.63
CA ILE A 16 -7.25 -6.62 -11.91
C ILE A 16 -7.12 -5.13 -12.24
N THR A 17 -6.26 -4.44 -11.46
CA THR A 17 -6.08 -2.99 -11.62
C THR A 17 -5.85 -2.60 -13.08
N PRO A 18 -6.48 -1.54 -13.63
CA PRO A 18 -7.41 -0.59 -12.98
C PRO A 18 -8.91 -0.99 -13.13
N LYS A 19 -9.24 -2.24 -13.50
CA LYS A 19 -10.61 -2.70 -13.74
C LYS A 19 -11.31 -3.04 -12.42
N ASP A 20 -12.57 -2.60 -12.25
CA ASP A 20 -13.37 -2.88 -11.04
C ASP A 20 -14.15 -4.21 -11.13
N GLU A 21 -14.62 -4.60 -12.31
CA GLU A 21 -15.43 -5.82 -12.56
C GLU A 21 -16.63 -5.97 -11.58
N GLY A 22 -17.14 -4.84 -11.08
CA GLY A 22 -18.28 -4.78 -10.17
C GLY A 22 -17.95 -5.09 -8.70
N ALA A 23 -16.68 -5.12 -8.32
CA ALA A 23 -16.26 -5.35 -6.94
C ALA A 23 -16.74 -4.24 -6.01
N ILE A 24 -16.59 -2.98 -6.38
CA ILE A 24 -17.07 -1.81 -5.63
C ILE A 24 -18.60 -1.85 -5.45
N LYS A 25 -19.35 -2.16 -6.51
CA LYS A 25 -20.82 -2.29 -6.42
C LYS A 25 -21.23 -3.42 -5.48
N LEU A 26 -20.47 -4.52 -5.45
CA LEU A 26 -20.71 -5.64 -4.56
C LEU A 26 -20.49 -5.26 -3.10
N VAL A 27 -19.38 -4.56 -2.77
CA VAL A 27 -19.15 -4.03 -1.42
C VAL A 27 -20.28 -3.09 -1.00
N ALA A 28 -20.65 -2.13 -1.87
CA ALA A 28 -21.74 -1.20 -1.61
C ALA A 28 -23.08 -1.93 -1.33
N SER A 29 -23.34 -3.04 -2.02
CA SER A 29 -24.57 -3.82 -1.79
C SER A 29 -24.63 -4.45 -0.39
N TYR A 30 -23.52 -4.93 0.15
CA TYR A 30 -23.46 -5.43 1.52
C TYR A 30 -23.63 -4.32 2.53
N LEU A 31 -22.99 -3.16 2.32
CA LEU A 31 -23.06 -2.02 3.23
C LEU A 31 -24.47 -1.36 3.25
N LYS A 32 -25.12 -1.26 2.09
CA LYS A 32 -26.50 -0.75 2.01
C LYS A 32 -27.48 -1.58 2.87
N ARG A 33 -27.31 -2.94 2.90
CA ARG A 33 -28.12 -3.81 3.76
C ARG A 33 -27.89 -3.59 5.25
N LEU A 34 -26.77 -2.96 5.62
CA LEU A 34 -26.46 -2.56 7.00
C LEU A 34 -26.85 -1.10 7.28
N GLY A 35 -27.55 -0.44 6.36
CA GLY A 35 -28.04 0.93 6.53
C GLY A 35 -27.04 2.03 6.12
N PHE A 36 -25.91 1.70 5.51
CA PHE A 36 -24.95 2.72 5.06
C PHE A 36 -25.48 3.53 3.88
N ASN A 37 -25.22 4.84 3.93
CA ASN A 37 -25.31 5.69 2.75
C ASN A 37 -24.05 5.51 1.90
N CYS A 38 -24.21 4.95 0.71
CA CYS A 38 -23.10 4.57 -0.19
C CYS A 38 -23.03 5.52 -1.38
N LYS A 39 -21.87 6.15 -1.59
CA LYS A 39 -21.57 6.99 -2.75
C LYS A 39 -20.46 6.33 -3.57
N ILE A 40 -20.78 5.94 -4.80
CA ILE A 40 -19.80 5.44 -5.78
C ILE A 40 -19.21 6.68 -6.47
N LEU A 41 -17.89 6.81 -6.42
CA LEU A 41 -17.12 7.94 -6.92
C LEU A 41 -16.18 7.44 -8.02
N SER A 42 -16.27 8.03 -9.21
CA SER A 42 -15.37 7.70 -10.31
C SER A 42 -14.53 8.90 -10.68
N PHE A 43 -13.22 8.69 -10.81
CA PHE A 43 -12.27 9.74 -11.16
C PHE A 43 -11.41 9.29 -12.33
N GLN A 44 -10.95 10.26 -13.11
CA GLN A 44 -10.02 10.06 -14.23
C GLN A 44 -9.22 11.33 -14.46
N GLU A 45 -7.91 11.27 -14.31
CA GLU A 45 -6.99 12.32 -14.78
C GLU A 45 -6.63 12.07 -16.25
N LYS A 46 -6.27 13.15 -16.96
CA LYS A 46 -5.83 13.06 -18.36
C LYS A 46 -4.65 12.08 -18.48
N GLY A 47 -4.74 11.16 -19.42
CA GLY A 47 -3.70 10.15 -19.65
C GLY A 47 -3.71 8.97 -18.66
N SER A 48 -4.70 8.87 -17.75
CA SER A 48 -4.84 7.77 -16.82
C SER A 48 -6.15 7.00 -17.00
N ALA A 49 -6.23 5.80 -16.46
CA ALA A 49 -7.44 5.00 -16.46
C ALA A 49 -8.51 5.59 -15.53
N LYS A 50 -9.79 5.42 -15.90
CA LYS A 50 -10.90 5.71 -15.00
C LYS A 50 -10.96 4.68 -13.87
N VAL A 51 -11.05 5.15 -12.63
CA VAL A 51 -11.12 4.31 -11.42
C VAL A 51 -12.42 4.53 -10.69
N THR A 52 -13.01 3.45 -10.23
CA THR A 52 -14.23 3.45 -9.41
C THR A 52 -13.86 3.25 -7.95
N ASN A 53 -14.42 4.10 -7.07
CA ASN A 53 -14.19 4.07 -5.64
C ASN A 53 -15.54 4.11 -4.90
N LEU A 54 -15.52 3.78 -3.61
CA LEU A 54 -16.68 3.85 -2.72
C LEU A 54 -16.35 4.66 -1.48
N TYR A 55 -17.22 5.58 -1.14
CA TYR A 55 -17.34 6.11 0.21
C TYR A 55 -18.70 5.73 0.77
N ALA A 56 -18.71 5.07 1.92
CA ALA A 56 -19.93 4.68 2.62
C ALA A 56 -19.87 5.18 4.06
N GLN A 57 -20.98 5.67 4.61
CA GLN A 57 -21.07 6.18 5.99
C GLN A 57 -22.40 5.77 6.64
N LEU A 58 -22.32 5.36 7.89
CA LEU A 58 -23.45 5.11 8.79
C LEU A 58 -23.26 5.92 10.07
N GLY A 59 -24.33 6.55 10.58
CA GLY A 59 -24.27 7.39 11.79
C GLY A 59 -23.75 8.81 11.53
N LYS A 60 -23.60 9.57 12.61
CA LYS A 60 -23.13 10.98 12.63
C LYS A 60 -22.19 11.18 13.81
N GLY A 61 -21.42 12.26 13.83
CA GLY A 61 -20.49 12.57 14.92
C GLY A 61 -19.11 11.94 14.73
N LYS A 62 -18.48 11.54 15.83
CA LYS A 62 -17.14 10.94 15.88
C LYS A 62 -17.01 9.78 14.92
N ASN A 63 -16.06 9.84 13.99
CA ASN A 63 -15.97 8.90 12.87
C ASN A 63 -14.81 7.90 13.01
N PHE A 64 -15.15 6.61 12.88
CA PHE A 64 -14.18 5.54 12.63
C PHE A 64 -14.20 5.19 11.15
N CYS A 65 -13.09 5.39 10.45
CA CYS A 65 -12.95 5.01 9.05
C CYS A 65 -12.22 3.67 8.91
N PHE A 66 -12.73 2.81 8.05
CA PHE A 66 -11.98 1.67 7.51
C PHE A 66 -11.61 1.97 6.06
N ALA A 67 -10.33 1.77 5.71
CA ALA A 67 -9.90 1.94 4.33
C ALA A 67 -9.33 0.64 3.76
N GLY A 68 -9.48 0.46 2.45
CA GLY A 68 -8.98 -0.69 1.73
C GLY A 68 -9.22 -0.60 0.22
N HIS A 69 -8.79 -1.64 -0.50
CA HIS A 69 -8.92 -1.72 -1.95
C HIS A 69 -9.56 -3.02 -2.41
N THR A 70 -10.23 -2.96 -3.56
CA THR A 70 -10.83 -4.13 -4.23
C THR A 70 -10.08 -4.56 -5.47
N ASP A 71 -9.22 -3.71 -6.01
CA ASP A 71 -8.33 -4.07 -7.10
C ASP A 71 -7.26 -5.06 -6.62
N VAL A 72 -6.67 -5.75 -7.56
CA VAL A 72 -5.65 -6.77 -7.32
C VAL A 72 -4.60 -6.75 -8.43
N VAL A 73 -3.38 -7.14 -8.11
CA VAL A 73 -2.33 -7.35 -9.13
C VAL A 73 -2.69 -8.50 -10.08
N PRO A 74 -2.15 -8.53 -11.30
CA PRO A 74 -2.30 -9.67 -12.21
C PRO A 74 -1.90 -10.99 -11.54
N PRO A 75 -2.57 -12.11 -11.87
CA PRO A 75 -2.28 -13.40 -11.25
C PRO A 75 -0.95 -14.02 -11.71
N GLY A 76 -0.30 -13.47 -12.73
CA GLY A 76 0.85 -14.09 -13.39
C GLY A 76 0.44 -15.27 -14.28
N ASN A 77 1.29 -16.29 -14.36
CA ASN A 77 0.99 -17.48 -15.17
C ASN A 77 -0.05 -18.36 -14.48
N ILE A 78 -1.26 -18.39 -15.05
CA ILE A 78 -2.40 -19.15 -14.50
C ILE A 78 -2.11 -20.67 -14.43
N LYS A 79 -1.22 -21.20 -15.28
CA LYS A 79 -0.86 -22.63 -15.27
C LYS A 79 -0.12 -23.03 -13.98
N ASN A 80 0.51 -22.10 -13.29
CA ASN A 80 1.21 -22.32 -12.03
C ASN A 80 0.26 -22.29 -10.81
N TRP A 81 -1.00 -21.89 -11.01
CA TRP A 81 -1.98 -21.88 -9.94
C TRP A 81 -2.61 -23.25 -9.73
N LYS A 82 -2.56 -23.74 -8.50
CA LYS A 82 -3.23 -24.99 -8.10
C LYS A 82 -4.74 -24.96 -8.31
N TYR A 83 -5.35 -23.78 -8.16
CA TYR A 83 -6.76 -23.51 -8.40
C TYR A 83 -6.89 -22.19 -9.16
N ASN A 84 -7.90 -22.05 -10.02
CA ASN A 84 -8.13 -20.80 -10.74
C ASN A 84 -8.13 -19.61 -9.77
N PRO A 85 -7.31 -18.56 -9.99
CA PRO A 85 -7.10 -17.43 -9.07
C PRO A 85 -8.38 -16.67 -8.72
N PHE A 86 -9.43 -16.78 -9.52
CA PHE A 86 -10.70 -16.09 -9.31
C PHE A 86 -11.87 -17.01 -8.94
N SER A 87 -11.61 -18.28 -8.58
CA SER A 87 -12.64 -19.23 -8.21
C SER A 87 -13.11 -19.12 -6.75
N GLY A 88 -12.21 -18.67 -5.85
CA GLY A 88 -12.49 -18.63 -4.42
C GLY A 88 -12.76 -20.02 -3.84
N ILE A 89 -11.89 -20.98 -4.13
CA ILE A 89 -12.04 -22.36 -3.66
C ILE A 89 -11.67 -22.48 -2.20
N LYS A 90 -12.54 -23.14 -1.42
CA LYS A 90 -12.26 -23.55 -0.04
C LYS A 90 -11.70 -24.98 -0.06
N LYS A 91 -10.47 -25.17 0.44
CA LYS A 91 -9.83 -26.48 0.55
C LYS A 91 -8.92 -26.52 1.77
N ASN A 92 -8.94 -27.61 2.54
CA ASN A 92 -8.05 -27.87 3.69
C ASN A 92 -7.93 -26.70 4.69
N GLY A 93 -9.03 -26.03 5.03
CA GLY A 93 -9.05 -24.92 5.98
C GLY A 93 -8.61 -23.57 5.40
N TYR A 94 -8.30 -23.50 4.10
CA TYR A 94 -7.92 -22.28 3.40
C TYR A 94 -8.96 -21.86 2.36
N LEU A 95 -9.00 -20.57 2.07
CA LEU A 95 -9.69 -19.96 0.94
C LEU A 95 -8.62 -19.45 -0.03
N TYR A 96 -8.62 -20.02 -1.25
CA TYR A 96 -7.64 -19.69 -2.29
C TYR A 96 -8.20 -18.69 -3.29
N GLY A 97 -7.38 -17.74 -3.69
CA GLY A 97 -7.66 -16.81 -4.78
C GLY A 97 -6.89 -15.51 -4.68
N ARG A 98 -6.67 -14.85 -5.81
CA ARG A 98 -6.04 -13.53 -5.88
C ARG A 98 -6.91 -12.50 -5.14
N GLY A 99 -6.29 -11.75 -4.22
CA GLY A 99 -7.00 -10.83 -3.34
C GLY A 99 -7.57 -11.49 -2.08
N ALA A 100 -7.35 -12.80 -1.85
CA ALA A 100 -7.84 -13.46 -0.64
C ALA A 100 -7.25 -12.86 0.63
N SER A 101 -5.96 -12.56 0.61
CA SER A 101 -5.21 -11.93 1.69
C SER A 101 -5.05 -10.42 1.47
N ASP A 102 -4.85 -10.00 0.23
CA ASP A 102 -4.58 -8.62 -0.17
C ASP A 102 -5.66 -8.08 -1.13
N MET A 103 -6.70 -7.36 -0.64
CA MET A 103 -7.13 -7.35 0.74
C MET A 103 -8.64 -7.56 0.87
N LYS A 104 -9.24 -8.30 -0.10
CA LYS A 104 -10.69 -8.59 -0.16
C LYS A 104 -11.17 -9.32 1.11
N GLY A 105 -10.30 -10.17 1.70
CA GLY A 105 -10.59 -10.86 2.96
C GLY A 105 -10.79 -9.89 4.13
N SER A 106 -9.92 -8.89 4.27
CA SER A 106 -10.01 -7.87 5.32
C SER A 106 -11.28 -7.04 5.17
N ILE A 107 -11.66 -6.65 3.94
CA ILE A 107 -12.92 -5.94 3.65
C ILE A 107 -14.11 -6.78 4.12
N ALA A 108 -14.13 -8.06 3.77
CA ALA A 108 -15.21 -8.98 4.16
C ALA A 108 -15.30 -9.12 5.69
N CYS A 109 -14.16 -9.23 6.37
CA CYS A 109 -14.10 -9.29 7.84
C CYS A 109 -14.64 -8.00 8.48
N PHE A 110 -14.31 -6.83 7.91
CA PHE A 110 -14.80 -5.57 8.46
C PHE A 110 -16.30 -5.41 8.27
N ILE A 111 -16.86 -5.78 7.12
CA ILE A 111 -18.32 -5.78 6.89
C ILE A 111 -19.03 -6.69 7.92
N CYS A 112 -18.50 -7.89 8.18
CA CYS A 112 -19.06 -8.78 9.19
C CYS A 112 -18.92 -8.22 10.61
N ALA A 113 -17.78 -7.61 10.93
CA ALA A 113 -17.54 -6.97 12.22
C ALA A 113 -18.52 -5.83 12.50
N VAL A 114 -18.79 -4.99 11.48
CA VAL A 114 -19.82 -3.94 11.58
C VAL A 114 -21.20 -4.54 11.84
N LYS A 115 -21.58 -5.58 11.10
CA LYS A 115 -22.86 -6.28 11.31
C LYS A 115 -23.01 -6.78 12.75
N GLU A 116 -21.99 -7.47 13.28
CA GLU A 116 -21.99 -7.98 14.64
C GLU A 116 -22.02 -6.85 15.67
N PHE A 117 -21.25 -5.78 15.44
CA PHE A 117 -21.26 -4.59 16.30
C PHE A 117 -22.62 -3.92 16.35
N LEU A 118 -23.25 -3.67 15.21
CA LEU A 118 -24.59 -3.06 15.14
C LEU A 118 -25.65 -3.91 15.83
N SER A 119 -25.60 -5.23 15.68
CA SER A 119 -26.50 -6.16 16.37
C SER A 119 -26.35 -6.08 17.88
N GLU A 120 -25.12 -6.03 18.42
CA GLU A 120 -24.85 -5.90 19.85
C GLU A 120 -25.29 -4.54 20.43
N GLN A 121 -25.12 -3.47 19.64
CA GLN A 121 -25.56 -2.12 20.03
C GLN A 121 -27.05 -1.87 19.77
N LYS A 122 -27.81 -2.87 19.29
CA LYS A 122 -29.22 -2.70 18.87
C LYS A 122 -29.40 -1.53 17.89
N ASN A 123 -28.42 -1.35 17.00
CA ASN A 123 -28.30 -0.22 16.05
C ASN A 123 -28.24 1.19 16.71
N ASN A 124 -27.94 1.26 17.99
CA ASN A 124 -27.84 2.52 18.75
C ASN A 124 -26.41 2.70 19.27
N PHE A 125 -25.60 3.54 18.59
CA PHE A 125 -24.27 3.93 19.04
C PHE A 125 -24.04 5.42 18.73
N ASP A 126 -23.29 6.08 19.59
CA ASP A 126 -22.92 7.49 19.38
C ASP A 126 -21.66 7.56 18.52
N GLY A 127 -21.81 8.15 17.34
CA GLY A 127 -20.75 8.30 16.37
C GLY A 127 -21.09 7.82 14.96
N SER A 128 -20.09 7.64 14.14
CA SER A 128 -20.25 7.16 12.77
C SER A 128 -19.14 6.19 12.33
N ILE A 129 -19.52 5.26 11.49
CA ILE A 129 -18.58 4.34 10.81
C ILE A 129 -18.56 4.72 9.34
N SER A 130 -17.37 4.86 8.76
CA SER A 130 -17.23 5.05 7.32
C SER A 130 -16.27 4.03 6.70
N LEU A 131 -16.49 3.76 5.41
CA LEU A 131 -15.57 2.96 4.59
C LEU A 131 -15.13 3.78 3.39
N LEU A 132 -13.82 3.80 3.15
CA LEU A 132 -13.18 4.31 1.95
C LEU A 132 -12.58 3.12 1.22
N ILE A 133 -13.18 2.72 0.09
CA ILE A 133 -12.71 1.57 -0.69
C ILE A 133 -12.33 2.06 -2.09
N THR A 134 -11.09 1.79 -2.48
CA THR A 134 -10.56 2.18 -3.80
C THR A 134 -10.44 0.98 -4.75
N GLY A 135 -10.34 1.28 -6.03
CA GLY A 135 -9.98 0.34 -7.11
C GLY A 135 -8.64 0.69 -7.77
N ASP A 136 -7.72 1.39 -7.08
CA ASP A 136 -6.43 1.87 -7.63
C ASP A 136 -5.34 1.96 -6.55
N GLU A 137 -5.26 0.98 -5.66
CA GLU A 137 -4.14 0.87 -4.72
C GLU A 137 -2.96 0.15 -5.36
N GLU A 138 -3.24 -0.95 -6.05
CA GLU A 138 -2.29 -1.83 -6.73
C GLU A 138 -1.83 -1.29 -8.10
N GLY A 139 -2.35 -0.14 -8.49
CA GLY A 139 -2.05 0.51 -9.75
C GLY A 139 -1.24 1.79 -9.58
N SER A 140 -1.62 2.81 -10.35
CA SER A 140 -0.94 4.11 -10.35
C SER A 140 -1.23 4.97 -9.12
N ALA A 141 -2.27 4.63 -8.35
CA ALA A 141 -2.76 5.37 -7.18
C ALA A 141 -3.09 6.86 -7.48
N ILE A 142 -3.45 7.17 -8.74
CA ILE A 142 -3.76 8.53 -9.20
C ILE A 142 -5.21 8.86 -8.93
N ASN A 143 -6.14 7.96 -9.32
CA ASN A 143 -7.59 8.18 -9.29
C ASN A 143 -8.31 7.45 -8.15
N GLY A 144 -7.54 6.88 -7.21
CA GLY A 144 -8.00 6.13 -6.05
C GLY A 144 -8.19 6.98 -4.80
N THR A 145 -7.69 6.48 -3.69
CA THR A 145 -7.81 7.05 -2.33
C THR A 145 -7.47 8.53 -2.28
N ARG A 146 -6.44 8.99 -2.98
CA ARG A 146 -6.06 10.42 -3.03
C ARG A 146 -7.23 11.31 -3.50
N LYS A 147 -7.94 10.90 -4.54
CA LYS A 147 -9.11 11.65 -5.07
C LYS A 147 -10.32 11.56 -4.14
N VAL A 148 -10.55 10.42 -3.52
CA VAL A 148 -11.61 10.29 -2.51
C VAL A 148 -11.35 11.20 -1.32
N LEU A 149 -10.12 11.28 -0.82
CA LEU A 149 -9.75 12.17 0.28
C LEU A 149 -9.95 13.67 -0.08
N GLN A 150 -9.61 14.07 -1.31
CA GLN A 150 -9.90 15.41 -1.80
C GLN A 150 -11.41 15.68 -1.85
N TRP A 151 -12.19 14.70 -2.29
CA TRP A 151 -13.65 14.78 -2.30
C TRP A 151 -14.22 14.89 -0.87
N LEU A 152 -13.71 14.10 0.09
CA LEU A 152 -14.10 14.17 1.50
C LEU A 152 -13.85 15.57 2.07
N LYS A 153 -12.66 16.14 1.83
CA LYS A 153 -12.30 17.50 2.27
C LYS A 153 -13.26 18.53 1.70
N LYS A 154 -13.57 18.46 0.38
CA LYS A 154 -14.52 19.38 -0.28
C LYS A 154 -15.94 19.27 0.31
N ASN A 155 -16.34 18.06 0.73
CA ASN A 155 -17.69 17.80 1.30
C ASN A 155 -17.71 17.87 2.83
N LYS A 156 -16.67 18.42 3.48
CA LYS A 156 -16.56 18.59 4.94
C LYS A 156 -16.78 17.28 5.72
N LYS A 157 -16.39 16.14 5.13
CA LYS A 157 -16.42 14.83 5.78
C LYS A 157 -15.17 14.63 6.60
N ILE A 158 -15.31 14.37 7.90
CA ILE A 158 -14.22 14.23 8.85
C ILE A 158 -14.03 12.74 9.16
N MET A 159 -12.78 12.30 9.20
CA MET A 159 -12.35 11.02 9.76
C MET A 159 -11.55 11.33 11.03
N ASN A 160 -11.95 10.79 12.18
CA ASN A 160 -11.20 10.99 13.42
C ASN A 160 -10.01 10.02 13.52
N VAL A 161 -10.21 8.79 13.07
CA VAL A 161 -9.17 7.76 12.94
C VAL A 161 -9.43 6.91 11.69
N CYS A 162 -8.39 6.25 11.18
CA CYS A 162 -8.54 5.29 10.10
C CYS A 162 -7.77 3.99 10.38
N LEU A 163 -8.45 2.87 10.16
CA LEU A 163 -7.85 1.53 10.12
C LEU A 163 -7.78 1.08 8.66
N VAL A 164 -6.58 0.86 8.14
CA VAL A 164 -6.39 0.27 6.82
C VAL A 164 -6.26 -1.25 6.95
N GLY A 165 -7.04 -1.99 6.19
CA GLY A 165 -7.13 -3.45 6.31
C GLY A 165 -6.02 -4.22 5.59
N GLU A 166 -4.89 -3.59 5.32
CA GLU A 166 -3.72 -4.18 4.65
C GLU A 166 -3.16 -5.40 5.38
N PRO A 167 -2.67 -6.43 4.67
CA PRO A 167 -2.05 -7.59 5.29
C PRO A 167 -0.73 -7.19 5.97
N SER A 168 -0.76 -7.07 7.28
CA SER A 168 0.34 -6.55 8.10
C SER A 168 1.15 -7.63 8.81
N ASN A 169 0.61 -8.84 8.94
CA ASN A 169 1.18 -9.89 9.76
C ASN A 169 2.11 -10.83 8.95
N PRO A 170 3.37 -11.06 9.37
CA PRO A 170 4.30 -11.89 8.58
C PRO A 170 3.99 -13.39 8.64
N ASN A 171 3.74 -13.99 9.81
CA ASN A 171 3.60 -15.44 9.97
C ASN A 171 2.28 -15.86 10.63
N ALA A 172 1.81 -15.11 11.61
CA ALA A 172 0.57 -15.38 12.31
C ALA A 172 -0.23 -14.10 12.58
N LEU A 173 -1.55 -14.23 12.60
CA LEU A 173 -2.43 -13.12 12.91
C LEU A 173 -2.15 -12.58 14.32
N GLY A 174 -2.02 -11.26 14.43
CA GLY A 174 -1.78 -10.57 15.69
C GLY A 174 -0.31 -10.30 16.01
N GLU A 175 0.61 -10.54 15.09
CA GLU A 175 2.04 -10.28 15.31
C GLU A 175 2.42 -8.83 15.12
N MET A 176 1.72 -8.08 14.23
CA MET A 176 2.21 -6.78 13.81
C MET A 176 1.10 -5.80 13.42
N ILE A 177 1.23 -4.57 13.91
CA ILE A 177 0.47 -3.40 13.46
C ILE A 177 1.44 -2.48 12.72
N LYS A 178 1.07 -1.98 11.54
CA LYS A 178 1.83 -0.92 10.89
C LYS A 178 1.32 0.43 11.39
N ILE A 179 2.22 1.19 12.00
CA ILE A 179 1.94 2.56 12.50
C ILE A 179 2.59 3.63 11.65
N GLY A 180 3.25 3.24 10.58
CA GLY A 180 3.92 4.12 9.64
C GLY A 180 4.55 3.35 8.50
N ARG A 181 5.05 4.07 7.52
CA ARG A 181 5.77 3.51 6.38
C ARG A 181 6.95 4.41 6.02
N ARG A 182 8.02 3.80 5.49
CA ARG A 182 9.12 4.55 4.88
C ARG A 182 8.62 5.21 3.59
N GLY A 183 9.21 6.33 3.24
CA GLY A 183 9.04 6.94 1.93
C GLY A 183 9.65 6.09 0.83
N SER A 184 9.24 6.36 -0.40
CA SER A 184 9.74 5.68 -1.59
C SER A 184 9.95 6.69 -2.71
N LEU A 185 11.14 6.70 -3.28
CA LEU A 185 11.57 7.61 -4.34
C LEU A 185 12.18 6.80 -5.48
N ASN A 186 11.57 6.84 -6.66
CA ASN A 186 12.12 6.29 -7.89
C ASN A 186 13.03 7.32 -8.53
N ILE A 187 14.19 6.89 -9.00
CA ILE A 187 15.21 7.77 -9.54
C ILE A 187 15.72 7.20 -10.85
N ARG A 188 15.78 8.04 -11.88
CA ARG A 188 16.43 7.76 -13.14
C ARG A 188 17.60 8.71 -13.31
N LEU A 189 18.79 8.16 -13.48
CA LEU A 189 20.03 8.86 -13.76
C LEU A 189 20.46 8.53 -15.19
N LYS A 190 20.64 9.54 -16.04
CA LYS A 190 21.18 9.40 -17.40
C LYS A 190 22.44 10.24 -17.50
N VAL A 191 23.51 9.66 -17.96
CA VAL A 191 24.82 10.31 -18.19
C VAL A 191 25.05 10.44 -19.67
N PHE A 192 25.50 11.60 -20.11
CA PHE A 192 25.77 11.91 -21.51
C PHE A 192 27.26 11.96 -21.74
N GLY A 193 27.72 11.33 -22.82
CA GLY A 193 29.09 11.29 -23.29
C GLY A 193 29.23 11.80 -24.72
N LEU A 194 30.25 11.35 -25.39
CA LEU A 194 30.50 11.58 -26.80
C LEU A 194 30.80 10.25 -27.48
N GLN A 195 29.95 9.85 -28.41
CA GLN A 195 30.13 8.61 -29.18
C GLN A 195 31.41 8.66 -30.00
N GLY A 196 32.11 7.51 -30.05
CA GLY A 196 33.30 7.39 -30.85
C GLY A 196 33.81 5.94 -30.98
N HIS A 197 34.87 5.77 -31.76
CA HIS A 197 35.48 4.45 -31.92
C HIS A 197 36.38 4.13 -30.72
N VAL A 198 36.29 2.94 -30.16
CA VAL A 198 37.06 2.54 -28.97
C VAL A 198 38.59 2.63 -29.13
N ALA A 199 39.09 2.52 -30.35
CA ALA A 199 40.52 2.70 -30.66
C ALA A 199 40.99 4.15 -30.55
N TYR A 200 40.05 5.12 -30.52
CA TYR A 200 40.38 6.55 -30.46
C TYR A 200 39.73 7.24 -29.23
N PRO A 201 40.01 6.79 -27.99
CA PRO A 201 39.33 7.25 -26.79
C PRO A 201 39.56 8.72 -26.48
N LYS A 202 40.56 9.38 -27.08
CA LYS A 202 40.86 10.81 -26.87
C LYS A 202 39.85 11.76 -27.55
N ILE A 203 39.13 11.28 -28.57
CA ILE A 203 38.11 12.05 -29.29
C ILE A 203 36.70 11.58 -28.96
N ALA A 204 36.55 10.74 -27.96
CA ALA A 204 35.28 10.26 -27.44
C ALA A 204 35.19 10.52 -25.93
N ASP A 205 34.00 10.38 -25.34
CA ASP A 205 33.79 10.53 -23.89
C ASP A 205 32.81 9.46 -23.42
N ASN A 206 33.29 8.48 -22.62
CA ASN A 206 32.53 7.28 -22.30
C ASN A 206 31.61 7.49 -21.10
N PRO A 207 30.29 7.60 -21.30
CA PRO A 207 29.34 7.84 -20.21
C PRO A 207 29.23 6.65 -19.26
N ILE A 208 29.54 5.43 -19.69
CA ILE A 208 29.48 4.21 -18.84
C ILE A 208 30.48 4.34 -17.70
N THR A 209 31.68 4.83 -17.96
CA THR A 209 32.72 5.01 -16.94
C THR A 209 32.26 5.94 -15.82
N TYR A 210 31.62 7.05 -16.18
CA TYR A 210 31.08 8.00 -15.20
C TYR A 210 29.87 7.43 -14.47
N LEU A 211 28.94 6.78 -15.20
CA LEU A 211 27.76 6.16 -14.58
C LEU A 211 28.18 5.13 -13.53
N LEU A 212 29.12 4.24 -13.82
CA LEU A 212 29.60 3.24 -12.85
C LEU A 212 30.21 3.92 -11.61
N LYS A 213 31.07 4.94 -11.78
CA LYS A 213 31.63 5.71 -10.66
C LYS A 213 30.56 6.38 -9.82
N MET A 214 29.54 6.98 -10.46
CA MET A 214 28.41 7.59 -9.76
C MET A 214 27.61 6.56 -8.97
N LEU A 215 27.25 5.45 -9.59
CA LEU A 215 26.45 4.39 -8.96
C LEU A 215 27.19 3.77 -7.77
N THR A 216 28.49 3.52 -7.90
CA THR A 216 29.33 3.01 -6.80
C THR A 216 29.30 3.97 -5.60
N LYS A 217 29.53 5.27 -5.84
CA LYS A 217 29.48 6.27 -4.76
C LYS A 217 28.08 6.42 -4.14
N ILE A 218 27.03 6.39 -4.95
CA ILE A 218 25.64 6.45 -4.49
C ILE A 218 25.28 5.20 -3.65
N LYS A 219 25.65 4.01 -4.08
CA LYS A 219 25.36 2.75 -3.38
C LYS A 219 26.15 2.62 -2.07
N SER A 220 27.41 3.02 -2.06
CA SER A 220 28.26 2.98 -0.86
C SER A 220 27.93 4.08 0.15
N ASN A 221 27.12 5.08 -0.24
CA ASN A 221 26.76 6.16 0.66
C ASN A 221 25.87 5.68 1.81
N LYS A 222 26.31 5.90 3.04
CA LYS A 222 25.47 5.69 4.22
C LYS A 222 24.46 6.81 4.34
N TRP A 223 23.18 6.49 4.14
CA TRP A 223 22.11 7.48 4.17
C TRP A 223 21.82 7.97 5.60
N ASP A 224 21.61 7.03 6.53
CA ASP A 224 21.39 7.27 7.97
C ASP A 224 21.52 5.96 8.78
N ASN A 225 21.31 6.05 10.09
CA ASN A 225 21.35 4.90 11.02
C ASN A 225 19.95 4.43 11.46
N GLY A 226 18.88 4.89 10.78
CA GLY A 226 17.54 4.65 11.27
C GLY A 226 17.23 5.42 12.57
N ASN A 227 16.15 5.02 13.23
CA ASN A 227 15.77 5.50 14.57
C ASN A 227 14.90 4.46 15.27
N LYS A 228 14.33 4.80 16.45
CA LYS A 228 13.48 3.89 17.25
C LYS A 228 12.35 3.23 16.44
N TYR A 229 11.84 3.89 15.39
CA TYR A 229 10.66 3.44 14.65
C TYR A 229 10.96 3.00 13.23
N PHE A 230 12.06 3.45 12.66
CA PHE A 230 12.42 3.20 11.26
C PHE A 230 13.78 2.57 11.13
N ASP A 231 13.86 1.55 10.29
CA ASP A 231 15.13 1.03 9.79
C ASP A 231 15.93 2.13 9.05
N PRO A 232 17.25 1.95 8.87
CA PRO A 232 18.05 2.81 8.01
C PRO A 232 17.46 2.91 6.61
N SER A 233 17.61 4.08 6.00
CA SER A 233 17.28 4.27 4.59
C SER A 233 18.19 3.44 3.71
N ASN A 234 17.63 2.76 2.70
CA ASN A 234 18.38 1.91 1.78
C ASN A 234 18.06 2.22 0.33
N LEU A 235 19.05 2.03 -0.53
CA LEU A 235 18.96 2.25 -1.96
C LEU A 235 19.31 0.96 -2.70
N GLU A 236 18.49 0.60 -3.71
CA GLU A 236 18.76 -0.51 -4.61
C GLU A 236 18.71 -0.04 -6.07
N ILE A 237 19.76 -0.41 -6.83
CA ILE A 237 19.82 -0.22 -8.28
C ILE A 237 19.00 -1.32 -8.91
N THR A 238 18.02 -0.94 -9.74
CA THR A 238 17.07 -1.89 -10.33
C THR A 238 17.28 -2.11 -11.82
N SER A 239 17.96 -1.17 -12.51
CA SER A 239 18.26 -1.31 -13.93
C SER A 239 19.50 -0.50 -14.31
N ILE A 240 20.26 -1.02 -15.27
CA ILE A 240 21.31 -0.30 -16.00
C ILE A 240 21.08 -0.56 -17.47
N ASN A 241 20.96 0.52 -18.27
CA ASN A 241 20.67 0.44 -19.69
C ASN A 241 21.69 1.24 -20.51
N VAL A 242 22.27 0.56 -21.48
CA VAL A 242 23.14 1.15 -22.52
C VAL A 242 22.71 0.55 -23.85
N ASN A 243 22.05 1.37 -24.70
CA ASN A 243 21.64 0.93 -26.05
C ASN A 243 22.84 0.89 -26.98
N ASN A 244 23.74 -0.07 -26.77
CA ASN A 244 24.91 -0.28 -27.59
C ASN A 244 25.13 -1.77 -27.85
N SER A 245 25.01 -2.20 -29.12
CA SER A 245 25.23 -3.56 -29.55
C SER A 245 26.63 -3.78 -30.20
N ALA A 246 27.37 -2.68 -30.43
CA ALA A 246 28.64 -2.71 -31.13
C ALA A 246 29.82 -2.67 -30.16
N PHE A 247 30.69 -3.68 -30.18
CA PHE A 247 31.89 -3.78 -29.33
C PHE A 247 32.91 -2.67 -29.56
N ASN A 248 32.98 -2.13 -30.78
CA ASN A 248 33.96 -1.13 -31.19
C ASN A 248 33.46 0.32 -31.10
N VAL A 249 32.28 0.57 -30.47
CA VAL A 249 31.70 1.89 -30.33
C VAL A 249 31.55 2.27 -28.86
N ILE A 250 32.05 3.43 -28.48
CA ILE A 250 31.73 4.11 -27.22
C ILE A 250 30.37 4.74 -27.37
N PRO A 251 29.37 4.47 -26.50
CA PRO A 251 28.02 5.02 -26.66
C PRO A 251 27.93 6.52 -26.33
N ALA A 252 26.89 7.20 -26.83
CA ALA A 252 26.63 8.59 -26.50
C ALA A 252 26.00 8.80 -25.12
N GLU A 253 25.32 7.79 -24.60
CA GLU A 253 24.62 7.88 -23.30
C GLU A 253 24.55 6.53 -22.59
N ALA A 254 24.44 6.59 -21.26
CA ALA A 254 24.16 5.44 -20.40
C ALA A 254 23.21 5.86 -19.29
N SER A 255 22.34 4.96 -18.84
CA SER A 255 21.34 5.26 -17.81
C SER A 255 21.19 4.16 -16.77
N ALA A 256 20.74 4.53 -15.59
CA ALA A 256 20.38 3.61 -14.52
C ALA A 256 19.09 4.05 -13.84
N GLU A 257 18.36 3.07 -13.33
CA GLU A 257 17.21 3.27 -12.47
C GLU A 257 17.45 2.65 -11.11
N PHE A 258 17.03 3.34 -10.06
CA PHE A 258 17.16 2.87 -8.69
C PHE A 258 16.04 3.43 -7.82
N ASN A 259 15.74 2.72 -6.73
CA ASN A 259 14.76 3.14 -5.74
C ASN A 259 15.43 3.35 -4.39
N ILE A 260 15.04 4.38 -3.67
CA ILE A 260 15.43 4.58 -2.28
C ILE A 260 14.20 4.50 -1.39
N ARG A 261 14.28 3.62 -0.35
CA ARG A 261 13.35 3.59 0.76
C ARG A 261 13.94 4.40 1.89
N PHE A 262 13.28 5.49 2.28
CA PHE A 262 13.83 6.45 3.23
C PHE A 262 12.90 6.69 4.41
N ASN A 263 13.51 6.97 5.56
CA ASN A 263 12.80 7.28 6.79
C ASN A 263 12.58 8.80 6.96
N ASN A 264 11.98 9.19 8.06
CA ASN A 264 11.62 10.58 8.35
C ASN A 264 12.80 11.53 8.68
N LYS A 265 14.05 11.05 8.58
CA LYS A 265 15.26 11.91 8.62
C LYS A 265 15.55 12.56 7.27
N HIS A 266 14.88 12.08 6.20
CA HIS A 266 15.06 12.57 4.85
C HIS A 266 13.76 13.09 4.24
N SER A 267 13.91 13.97 3.27
CA SER A 267 12.87 14.40 2.34
C SER A 267 13.35 14.14 0.91
N ARG A 268 12.43 14.22 -0.07
CA ARG A 268 12.79 14.20 -1.49
C ARG A 268 13.92 15.16 -1.80
N GLN A 269 13.82 16.40 -1.30
CA GLN A 269 14.78 17.48 -1.57
C GLN A 269 16.16 17.15 -0.98
N SER A 270 16.22 16.62 0.25
CA SER A 270 17.50 16.26 0.88
C SER A 270 18.21 15.12 0.14
N ILE A 271 17.44 14.13 -0.33
CA ILE A 271 17.96 13.00 -1.12
C ILE A 271 18.46 13.49 -2.47
N GLU A 272 17.65 14.29 -3.18
CA GLU A 272 18.03 14.87 -4.47
C GLU A 272 19.31 15.68 -4.37
N LYS A 273 19.43 16.57 -3.38
CA LYS A 273 20.63 17.37 -3.13
C LYS A 273 21.86 16.49 -2.94
N LYS A 274 21.73 15.43 -2.14
CA LYS A 274 22.86 14.52 -1.85
C LYS A 274 23.29 13.74 -3.11
N ILE A 275 22.33 13.24 -3.90
CA ILE A 275 22.65 12.55 -5.16
C ILE A 275 23.32 13.50 -6.14
N ARG A 276 22.81 14.73 -6.31
CA ARG A 276 23.43 15.73 -7.20
C ARG A 276 24.85 16.08 -6.75
N THR A 277 25.08 16.21 -5.45
CA THR A 277 26.44 16.43 -4.92
C THR A 277 27.38 15.30 -5.30
N ILE A 278 26.95 14.03 -5.15
CA ILE A 278 27.74 12.86 -5.55
C ILE A 278 27.98 12.85 -7.06
N CYS A 279 26.96 13.07 -7.88
CA CYS A 279 27.10 13.07 -9.33
C CYS A 279 28.04 14.18 -9.80
N ASN A 280 27.88 15.40 -9.28
CA ASN A 280 28.73 16.56 -9.61
C ASN A 280 30.22 16.34 -9.25
N SER A 281 30.50 15.53 -8.22
CA SER A 281 31.88 15.17 -7.85
C SER A 281 32.54 14.20 -8.83
N VAL A 282 31.77 13.62 -9.77
CA VAL A 282 32.26 12.67 -10.77
C VAL A 282 32.23 13.30 -12.16
N TYR A 283 31.08 13.82 -12.58
CA TYR A 283 30.87 14.37 -13.92
C TYR A 283 29.62 15.25 -13.95
N LYS A 284 29.62 16.29 -14.81
CA LYS A 284 28.54 17.30 -14.79
C LYS A 284 27.49 17.11 -15.90
N LYS A 285 27.78 16.32 -16.95
CA LYS A 285 26.83 16.13 -18.05
C LYS A 285 25.91 14.93 -17.76
N TYR A 286 24.90 15.15 -16.92
CA TYR A 286 23.87 14.15 -16.59
C TYR A 286 22.49 14.79 -16.45
N SER A 287 21.44 13.97 -16.55
CA SER A 287 20.09 14.31 -16.11
C SER A 287 19.65 13.41 -14.96
N LEU A 288 18.87 13.96 -14.04
CA LEU A 288 18.34 13.25 -12.88
C LEU A 288 16.85 13.53 -12.76
N THR A 289 16.03 12.48 -12.88
CA THR A 289 14.58 12.55 -12.70
C THR A 289 14.19 11.78 -11.45
N LEU A 290 13.34 12.40 -10.62
CA LEU A 290 12.88 11.84 -9.35
C LEU A 290 11.36 11.81 -9.31
N GLU A 291 10.82 10.63 -9.02
CA GLU A 291 9.40 10.41 -8.83
C GLU A 291 9.14 9.95 -7.38
N LEU A 292 8.51 10.82 -6.59
CA LEU A 292 8.11 10.51 -5.23
C LEU A 292 6.81 9.70 -5.24
N THR A 293 6.89 8.42 -4.84
CA THR A 293 5.72 7.55 -4.75
C THR A 293 5.05 7.60 -3.37
N GLY A 294 5.77 8.05 -2.34
CA GLY A 294 5.22 8.28 -1.01
C GLY A 294 6.21 8.93 -0.06
N GLU A 295 5.74 9.87 0.77
CA GLU A 295 6.48 10.41 1.90
C GLU A 295 6.48 9.42 3.06
N PRO A 296 7.51 9.41 3.91
CA PRO A 296 7.48 8.64 5.14
C PRO A 296 6.46 9.25 6.10
N PHE A 297 5.76 8.38 6.83
CA PHE A 297 4.85 8.82 7.88
C PHE A 297 4.93 7.94 9.11
N LEU A 298 4.54 8.49 10.24
CA LEU A 298 4.45 7.79 11.52
C LEU A 298 3.23 8.29 12.29
N THR A 299 2.31 7.41 12.60
CA THR A 299 1.24 7.67 13.55
C THR A 299 1.81 7.57 14.97
N ARG A 300 1.67 8.64 15.73
CA ARG A 300 2.09 8.67 17.15
C ARG A 300 1.31 7.63 17.94
N GLN A 301 2.01 6.96 18.85
CA GLN A 301 1.35 6.06 19.79
C GLN A 301 0.42 6.86 20.69
N GLY A 302 -0.83 6.40 20.80
CA GLY A 302 -1.88 7.05 21.56
C GLY A 302 -3.03 6.08 21.80
N GLU A 303 -4.18 6.59 22.16
CA GLU A 303 -5.35 5.80 22.53
C GLU A 303 -5.81 4.88 21.38
N PHE A 304 -5.82 5.39 20.14
CA PHE A 304 -6.20 4.58 18.98
C PHE A 304 -5.28 3.35 18.78
N THR A 305 -3.96 3.55 18.86
CA THR A 305 -3.01 2.41 18.75
C THR A 305 -3.16 1.43 19.90
N LYS A 306 -3.47 1.91 21.11
CA LYS A 306 -3.75 1.06 22.29
C LYS A 306 -5.04 0.26 22.10
N ILE A 307 -6.11 0.87 21.62
CA ILE A 307 -7.38 0.19 21.31
C ILE A 307 -7.14 -0.96 20.32
N VAL A 308 -6.41 -0.69 19.23
CA VAL A 308 -6.11 -1.72 18.23
C VAL A 308 -5.25 -2.84 18.84
N SER A 309 -4.17 -2.52 19.55
CA SER A 309 -3.29 -3.50 20.20
C SER A 309 -4.04 -4.38 21.21
N ASN A 310 -4.83 -3.77 22.09
CA ASN A 310 -5.60 -4.48 23.10
C ASN A 310 -6.64 -5.42 22.49
N SER A 311 -7.30 -4.95 21.40
CA SER A 311 -8.29 -5.76 20.67
C SER A 311 -7.65 -6.99 20.02
N ILE A 312 -6.44 -6.85 19.49
CA ILE A 312 -5.65 -7.95 18.93
C ILE A 312 -5.26 -8.92 20.03
N THR A 313 -4.66 -8.42 21.11
CA THR A 313 -4.19 -9.24 22.24
C THR A 313 -5.33 -10.04 22.87
N LYS A 314 -6.52 -9.43 23.00
CA LYS A 314 -7.71 -10.09 23.55
C LYS A 314 -8.10 -11.35 22.75
N ILE A 315 -7.97 -11.33 21.44
CA ILE A 315 -8.38 -12.44 20.56
C ILE A 315 -7.25 -13.42 20.28
N THR A 316 -6.03 -12.92 20.05
CA THR A 316 -4.90 -13.74 19.61
C THR A 316 -4.00 -14.21 20.75
N ARG A 317 -4.13 -13.60 21.94
CA ARG A 317 -3.22 -13.77 23.09
C ARG A 317 -1.78 -13.35 22.78
N LYS A 318 -1.57 -12.56 21.75
CA LYS A 318 -0.27 -12.02 21.32
C LYS A 318 -0.27 -10.50 21.44
N SER A 319 0.80 -9.92 21.95
CA SER A 319 1.03 -8.48 21.90
C SER A 319 1.65 -8.13 20.56
N PRO A 320 0.98 -7.34 19.72
CA PRO A 320 1.50 -6.99 18.39
C PRO A 320 2.70 -6.04 18.47
N THR A 321 3.69 -6.26 17.61
CA THR A 321 4.78 -5.31 17.40
C THR A 321 4.28 -4.12 16.58
N LEU A 322 4.61 -2.90 17.02
CA LEU A 322 4.37 -1.67 16.25
C LEU A 322 5.52 -1.47 15.26
N SER A 323 5.24 -1.41 13.97
CA SER A 323 6.24 -1.46 12.91
C SER A 323 5.99 -0.44 11.81
N THR A 324 7.07 -0.07 11.12
CA THR A 324 7.06 0.79 9.91
C THR A 324 7.64 0.08 8.69
N THR A 325 7.93 -1.23 8.81
CA THR A 325 8.53 -2.04 7.74
C THR A 325 7.54 -2.35 6.62
N GLY A 326 8.07 -2.80 5.48
CA GLY A 326 7.30 -3.23 4.31
C GLY A 326 7.18 -2.18 3.22
N GLY A 327 6.33 -2.47 2.23
CA GLY A 327 6.03 -1.59 1.09
C GLY A 327 5.23 -0.34 1.49
N THR A 328 4.84 0.44 0.50
CA THR A 328 3.90 1.56 0.69
C THR A 328 2.46 1.04 0.66
N SER A 329 1.53 1.83 1.20
CA SER A 329 0.08 1.59 1.11
C SER A 329 -0.64 2.93 1.03
N ASP A 330 -1.95 2.91 0.83
CA ASP A 330 -2.77 4.13 0.81
C ASP A 330 -2.83 4.89 2.13
N ALA A 331 -2.36 4.29 3.22
CA ALA A 331 -2.14 4.99 4.49
C ALA A 331 -1.22 6.23 4.31
N ARG A 332 -0.31 6.22 3.30
CA ARG A 332 0.53 7.37 2.90
C ARG A 332 -0.26 8.62 2.50
N PHE A 333 -1.49 8.48 2.08
CA PHE A 333 -2.36 9.60 1.76
C PHE A 333 -3.26 9.96 2.95
N ILE A 334 -3.75 8.95 3.68
CA ILE A 334 -4.73 9.07 4.76
C ILE A 334 -4.12 9.75 5.99
N HIS A 335 -2.85 9.50 6.30
CA HIS A 335 -2.17 10.06 7.50
C HIS A 335 -2.19 11.59 7.57
N LYS A 336 -2.41 12.27 6.43
CA LYS A 336 -2.52 13.73 6.35
C LYS A 336 -3.89 14.25 6.84
N TYR A 337 -4.85 13.37 7.04
CA TYR A 337 -6.23 13.70 7.39
C TYR A 337 -6.60 13.24 8.81
N CYS A 338 -6.07 12.10 9.25
CA CYS A 338 -6.31 11.57 10.59
C CYS A 338 -5.21 10.57 11.00
N PRO A 339 -5.09 10.22 12.30
CA PRO A 339 -4.29 9.09 12.74
C PRO A 339 -4.69 7.81 12.00
N VAL A 340 -3.69 7.09 11.45
CA VAL A 340 -3.92 5.88 10.66
C VAL A 340 -3.02 4.75 11.14
N VAL A 341 -3.58 3.54 11.23
CA VAL A 341 -2.83 2.31 11.46
C VAL A 341 -3.26 1.25 10.43
N GLU A 342 -2.40 0.31 10.15
CA GLU A 342 -2.72 -0.79 9.26
C GLU A 342 -2.70 -2.11 10.03
N PHE A 343 -3.77 -2.86 9.91
CA PHE A 343 -3.89 -4.19 10.47
C PHE A 343 -4.88 -5.04 9.67
N GLY A 344 -4.40 -6.19 9.18
CA GLY A 344 -5.21 -7.12 8.41
C GLY A 344 -4.68 -8.54 8.49
N LEU A 345 -4.75 -9.27 7.40
CA LEU A 345 -4.39 -10.68 7.29
C LEU A 345 -2.87 -10.91 7.27
N ILE A 346 -2.48 -12.17 7.07
CA ILE A 346 -1.09 -12.58 6.92
C ILE A 346 -0.62 -12.29 5.50
N ASN A 347 0.58 -11.69 5.35
CA ASN A 347 1.12 -11.24 4.07
C ASN A 347 1.98 -12.28 3.33
N LYS A 348 2.09 -13.50 3.86
CA LYS A 348 3.01 -14.53 3.34
C LYS A 348 2.79 -14.92 1.88
N THR A 349 1.56 -14.82 1.38
CA THR A 349 1.18 -15.24 0.02
C THR A 349 0.68 -14.11 -0.86
N ILE A 350 0.79 -12.85 -0.40
CA ILE A 350 0.38 -11.70 -1.22
C ILE A 350 1.22 -11.63 -2.50
N HIS A 351 0.60 -11.22 -3.61
CA HIS A 351 1.20 -11.09 -4.94
C HIS A 351 1.79 -12.40 -5.52
N ALA A 352 1.87 -13.47 -4.71
CA ALA A 352 2.36 -14.76 -5.16
C ALA A 352 1.27 -15.57 -5.89
N GLU A 353 1.69 -16.59 -6.63
CA GLU A 353 0.82 -17.64 -7.12
C GLU A 353 0.26 -18.43 -5.93
N ASN A 354 -0.95 -18.95 -6.06
CA ASN A 354 -1.64 -19.68 -4.99
C ASN A 354 -1.92 -18.85 -3.73
N GLU A 355 -2.10 -17.55 -3.88
CA GLU A 355 -2.53 -16.69 -2.78
C GLU A 355 -3.71 -17.29 -2.04
N CYS A 356 -3.65 -17.29 -0.71
CA CYS A 356 -4.67 -17.89 0.13
C CYS A 356 -4.70 -17.30 1.53
N VAL A 357 -5.82 -17.53 2.22
CA VAL A 357 -6.01 -17.12 3.62
C VAL A 357 -6.57 -18.30 4.42
N LYS A 358 -6.10 -18.46 5.66
CA LYS A 358 -6.72 -19.44 6.59
C LYS A 358 -8.10 -18.96 6.99
N ILE A 359 -9.08 -19.86 6.92
CA ILE A 359 -10.48 -19.54 7.28
C ILE A 359 -10.58 -19.12 8.76
N LYS A 360 -9.78 -19.74 9.64
CA LYS A 360 -9.73 -19.33 11.04
C LYS A 360 -9.25 -17.90 11.24
N ASP A 361 -8.34 -17.42 10.38
CA ASP A 361 -7.82 -16.05 10.48
C ASP A 361 -8.88 -15.02 10.05
N LEU A 362 -9.72 -15.32 9.05
CA LEU A 362 -10.89 -14.49 8.72
C LEU A 362 -11.84 -14.35 9.92
N ASN A 363 -12.10 -15.44 10.65
CA ASN A 363 -12.95 -15.40 11.82
C ASN A 363 -12.33 -14.57 12.97
N SER A 364 -11.04 -14.79 13.22
CA SER A 364 -10.34 -14.08 14.26
C SER A 364 -10.23 -12.58 13.94
N LEU A 365 -9.95 -12.23 12.66
CA LEU A 365 -9.89 -10.85 12.22
C LEU A 365 -11.24 -10.13 12.34
N THR A 366 -12.35 -10.82 12.00
CA THR A 366 -13.72 -10.30 12.21
C THR A 366 -13.94 -9.94 13.67
N LYS A 367 -13.59 -10.84 14.62
CA LYS A 367 -13.71 -10.60 16.06
C LYS A 367 -12.82 -9.44 16.53
N ILE A 368 -11.59 -9.33 16.00
CA ILE A 368 -10.67 -8.24 16.32
C ILE A 368 -11.28 -6.91 15.86
N TYR A 369 -11.74 -6.81 14.62
CA TYR A 369 -12.35 -5.59 14.10
C TYR A 369 -13.61 -5.19 14.86
N LYS A 370 -14.46 -6.16 15.27
CA LYS A 370 -15.60 -5.90 16.12
C LYS A 370 -15.17 -5.31 17.48
N ASN A 371 -14.15 -5.90 18.12
CA ASN A 371 -13.64 -5.40 19.39
C ASN A 371 -13.05 -3.99 19.26
N ILE A 372 -12.37 -3.69 18.14
CA ILE A 372 -11.86 -2.35 17.87
C ILE A 372 -13.01 -1.34 17.82
N LEU A 373 -14.07 -1.63 17.06
CA LEU A 373 -15.25 -0.77 16.99
C LEU A 373 -15.89 -0.58 18.36
N SER A 374 -16.14 -1.68 19.11
CA SER A 374 -16.75 -1.61 20.44
C SER A 374 -15.91 -0.81 21.43
N SER A 375 -14.58 -0.94 21.37
CA SER A 375 -13.69 -0.19 22.25
C SER A 375 -13.61 1.28 21.86
N TYR A 376 -13.57 1.58 20.56
CA TYR A 376 -13.48 2.95 20.05
C TYR A 376 -14.71 3.80 20.40
N PHE A 377 -15.91 3.25 20.24
CA PHE A 377 -17.14 3.99 20.54
C PHE A 377 -17.51 4.01 22.04
N LYS A 378 -16.88 3.17 22.87
CA LYS A 378 -16.96 3.26 24.33
C LYS A 378 -15.98 4.25 24.93
N ALA A 379 -14.87 4.51 24.27
CA ALA A 379 -13.85 5.46 24.71
C ALA A 379 -14.32 6.89 24.43
N ASN A 380 -14.23 7.76 25.42
CA ASN A 380 -14.41 9.20 25.25
C ASN A 380 -13.17 9.82 24.60
N LEU A 381 -12.96 9.55 23.31
CA LEU A 381 -11.86 10.09 22.50
C LEU A 381 -12.22 11.44 21.91
#